data_1d149fea4b3d12bad83b4c45235d4292
#
_entry.id   1d149fea4b3d12bad83b4c45235d4292
#
_cell.length_a   1.000
_cell.length_b   1.000
_cell.length_c   1.000
_cell.angle_alpha   90.00
_cell.angle_beta   90.00
_cell.angle_gamma   90.00
#
_symmetry.space_group_name_H-M   'P 1'
#
loop_
_entity.id
_entity.type
_entity.pdbx_description
1 polymer ?
#
loop_
_entity_poly.entity_id
_entity_poly.type
_entity_poly.pdbx_seq_one_letter_code
_entity_poly.pdbx_strand_id
1 'polypeptide(L)'
;MPPSEKMKLVDMRSLEVSIAHQCRLLNLSRSRLYYTPKGIPSDELEMMRLLDEFYIQDPTRGTRRMRNELRKHGFDIGRRRTRRLMQVMRLKTIYCRPRTTVIDPAQYKYPYLLRNLEIKHVNQVWAMDISYIPMKTGYMYLLAIIDLKSRYIVGWSLSNTMETAWVNATLEVAFKSYGTPEIINTDQGSQFTSSEYIDFIKSKENIQISMDGKGRAIDNVYIERFFRTIKYEKLYLQELCNGHQVEKACSEFIDYYNLRRDHSSLQDKTPFQVYSLAA
;
A
#
# COMPACT_ATOMS: atom_id res chain seq x y z
N MET A 1 7.29 -39.44 19.21
CA MET A 1 6.61 -39.03 20.46
C MET A 1 6.92 -37.58 20.75
N PRO A 2 5.93 -36.70 20.95
CA PRO A 2 6.15 -35.29 21.24
C PRO A 2 6.81 -35.09 22.63
N PRO A 3 7.58 -34.02 22.84
CA PRO A 3 8.29 -33.80 24.10
C PRO A 3 7.38 -33.72 25.34
N SER A 4 6.14 -33.26 25.21
CA SER A 4 5.15 -33.21 26.29
C SER A 4 4.72 -34.61 26.80
N GLU A 5 4.66 -35.59 25.92
CA GLU A 5 4.38 -36.98 26.30
C GLU A 5 5.59 -37.65 26.93
N LYS A 6 6.78 -37.38 26.40
CA LYS A 6 8.03 -37.88 26.99
C LYS A 6 8.25 -37.37 28.41
N MET A 7 7.86 -36.12 28.69
CA MET A 7 7.94 -35.55 30.05
C MET A 7 7.06 -36.31 31.07
N LYS A 8 5.91 -36.85 30.65
CA LYS A 8 5.02 -37.63 31.52
C LYS A 8 5.61 -39.01 31.89
N LEU A 9 6.57 -39.51 31.11
CA LEU A 9 7.21 -40.78 31.35
C LEU A 9 8.40 -40.68 32.34
N VAL A 10 8.81 -39.46 32.71
CA VAL A 10 9.87 -39.26 33.70
C VAL A 10 9.30 -39.42 35.11
N ASP A 11 9.75 -40.47 35.79
CA ASP A 11 9.43 -40.66 37.19
C ASP A 11 10.43 -39.88 38.09
N MET A 12 9.88 -38.81 38.69
CA MET A 12 10.64 -37.92 39.58
C MET A 12 11.04 -38.57 40.94
N ARG A 13 10.42 -39.73 41.26
CA ARG A 13 10.61 -40.42 42.56
C ARG A 13 11.34 -41.76 42.41
N SER A 14 11.74 -42.12 41.20
CA SER A 14 12.46 -43.38 41.00
C SER A 14 13.76 -43.43 41.75
N LEU A 15 13.96 -44.48 42.53
CA LEU A 15 15.20 -44.76 43.23
C LEU A 15 16.23 -45.54 42.40
N GLU A 16 15.78 -46.20 41.33
CA GLU A 16 16.61 -47.03 40.49
C GLU A 16 17.33 -46.25 39.37
N VAL A 17 16.64 -45.25 38.78
CA VAL A 17 17.16 -44.54 37.64
C VAL A 17 17.09 -43.01 37.88
N SER A 18 18.26 -42.39 37.89
CA SER A 18 18.30 -40.92 38.11
C SER A 18 17.54 -40.15 37.02
N ILE A 19 16.95 -39.00 37.38
CA ILE A 19 16.23 -38.11 36.44
C ILE A 19 17.12 -37.73 35.24
N ALA A 20 18.42 -37.53 35.46
CA ALA A 20 19.37 -37.23 34.37
C ALA A 20 19.50 -38.40 33.38
N HIS A 21 19.50 -39.61 33.85
CA HIS A 21 19.56 -40.81 33.01
C HIS A 21 18.26 -41.07 32.26
N GLN A 22 17.10 -40.91 32.93
CA GLN A 22 15.79 -40.99 32.29
C GLN A 22 15.64 -39.95 31.16
N CYS A 23 16.04 -38.70 31.41
CA CYS A 23 16.05 -37.65 30.38
C CYS A 23 16.92 -38.00 29.18
N ARG A 24 18.07 -38.63 29.40
CA ARG A 24 18.99 -39.06 28.34
C ARG A 24 18.33 -40.16 27.51
N LEU A 25 17.76 -41.17 28.13
CA LEU A 25 17.08 -42.29 27.46
C LEU A 25 15.90 -41.79 26.60
N LEU A 26 15.15 -40.79 27.10
CA LEU A 26 14.00 -40.20 26.43
C LEU A 26 14.41 -39.11 25.42
N ASN A 27 15.69 -38.82 25.29
CA ASN A 27 16.18 -37.67 24.49
C ASN A 27 15.44 -36.36 24.84
N LEU A 28 15.41 -36.03 26.16
CA LEU A 28 14.80 -34.81 26.72
C LEU A 28 15.88 -33.95 27.39
N SER A 29 15.76 -32.61 27.19
CA SER A 29 16.56 -31.68 28.01
C SER A 29 16.01 -31.65 29.44
N ARG A 30 16.88 -31.89 30.45
CA ARG A 30 16.49 -31.85 31.87
C ARG A 30 15.89 -30.49 32.29
N SER A 31 16.38 -29.38 31.74
CA SER A 31 15.82 -28.05 32.01
C SER A 31 14.34 -27.91 31.64
N ARG A 32 13.86 -28.71 30.72
CA ARG A 32 12.45 -28.70 30.25
C ARG A 32 11.49 -29.25 31.33
N LEU A 33 11.94 -30.18 32.17
CA LEU A 33 11.13 -30.72 33.27
C LEU A 33 10.83 -29.67 34.34
N TYR A 34 11.74 -28.75 34.55
CA TYR A 34 11.64 -27.71 35.59
C TYR A 34 11.18 -26.37 35.03
N TYR A 35 10.92 -26.30 33.71
CA TYR A 35 10.48 -25.06 33.09
C TYR A 35 9.02 -24.78 33.40
N THR A 36 8.77 -23.75 34.18
CA THR A 36 7.43 -23.19 34.38
C THR A 36 7.27 -22.00 33.44
N PRO A 37 6.29 -22.03 32.52
CA PRO A 37 6.03 -20.88 31.65
C PRO A 37 5.71 -19.64 32.48
N LYS A 38 6.46 -18.56 32.28
CA LYS A 38 6.11 -17.26 32.86
C LYS A 38 4.92 -16.71 32.08
N GLY A 39 3.92 -16.24 32.82
CA GLY A 39 2.79 -15.50 32.23
C GLY A 39 3.24 -14.25 31.49
N ILE A 40 2.37 -13.70 30.66
CA ILE A 40 2.64 -12.43 29.96
C ILE A 40 2.60 -11.31 31.00
N PRO A 41 3.62 -10.43 31.06
CA PRO A 41 3.61 -9.28 31.97
C PRO A 41 2.41 -8.35 31.73
N SER A 42 1.94 -7.69 32.78
CA SER A 42 0.75 -6.82 32.74
C SER A 42 0.90 -5.66 31.75
N ASP A 43 2.09 -5.09 31.62
CA ASP A 43 2.40 -4.04 30.64
C ASP A 43 2.30 -4.55 29.19
N GLU A 44 2.69 -5.80 28.94
CA GLU A 44 2.52 -6.41 27.62
C GLU A 44 1.07 -6.74 27.31
N LEU A 45 0.27 -7.16 28.30
CA LEU A 45 -1.16 -7.38 28.11
C LEU A 45 -1.88 -6.08 27.76
N GLU A 46 -1.53 -4.97 28.39
CA GLU A 46 -2.10 -3.66 28.07
C GLU A 46 -1.68 -3.19 26.67
N MET A 47 -0.40 -3.34 26.31
CA MET A 47 0.06 -3.07 24.94
C MET A 47 -0.65 -3.94 23.91
N MET A 48 -0.92 -5.22 24.21
CA MET A 48 -1.64 -6.13 23.32
C MET A 48 -3.09 -5.69 23.15
N ARG A 49 -3.78 -5.28 24.23
CA ARG A 49 -5.13 -4.72 24.16
C ARG A 49 -5.21 -3.51 23.23
N LEU A 50 -4.29 -2.55 23.39
CA LEU A 50 -4.22 -1.39 22.51
C LEU A 50 -3.90 -1.75 21.05
N LEU A 51 -2.98 -2.70 20.83
CA LEU A 51 -2.67 -3.17 19.46
C LEU A 51 -3.87 -3.80 18.78
N ASP A 52 -4.73 -4.50 19.52
CA ASP A 52 -5.97 -5.06 19.01
C ASP A 52 -6.96 -3.96 18.61
N GLU A 53 -7.16 -2.97 19.48
CA GLU A 53 -8.00 -1.81 19.17
C GLU A 53 -7.52 -1.05 17.93
N PHE A 54 -6.21 -0.80 17.81
CA PHE A 54 -5.63 -0.14 16.65
C PHE A 54 -5.76 -0.98 15.38
N TYR A 55 -5.68 -2.29 15.51
CA TYR A 55 -5.84 -3.20 14.38
C TYR A 55 -7.29 -3.27 13.89
N ILE A 56 -8.27 -3.25 14.80
CA ILE A 56 -9.69 -3.18 14.46
C ILE A 56 -10.00 -1.88 13.73
N GLN A 57 -9.42 -0.76 14.17
CA GLN A 57 -9.62 0.54 13.52
C GLN A 57 -8.99 0.61 12.12
N ASP A 58 -7.77 0.05 11.97
CA ASP A 58 -7.02 0.08 10.72
C ASP A 58 -6.08 -1.13 10.59
N PRO A 59 -6.54 -2.23 9.97
CA PRO A 59 -5.75 -3.45 9.85
C PRO A 59 -4.59 -3.32 8.85
N THR A 60 -4.46 -2.19 8.16
CA THR A 60 -3.33 -1.92 7.25
C THR A 60 -2.09 -1.40 7.99
N ARG A 61 -2.20 -1.07 9.28
CA ARG A 61 -1.08 -0.56 10.08
C ARG A 61 -0.02 -1.64 10.30
N GLY A 62 1.15 -1.40 9.73
CA GLY A 62 2.32 -2.25 9.95
C GLY A 62 3.03 -1.93 11.28
N THR A 63 4.05 -2.73 11.61
CA THR A 63 4.79 -2.64 12.89
C THR A 63 5.38 -1.25 13.19
N ARG A 64 5.67 -0.42 12.18
CA ARG A 64 6.16 0.96 12.41
C ARG A 64 5.06 1.88 12.90
N ARG A 65 3.88 1.85 12.26
CA ARG A 65 2.72 2.64 12.67
C ARG A 65 2.22 2.17 14.06
N MET A 66 2.06 0.86 14.27
CA MET A 66 1.65 0.28 15.55
C MET A 66 2.59 0.68 16.70
N ARG A 67 3.92 0.68 16.48
CA ARG A 67 4.88 1.20 17.47
C ARG A 67 4.62 2.68 17.78
N ASN A 68 4.38 3.49 16.78
CA ASN A 68 4.16 4.92 16.97
C ASN A 68 2.88 5.18 17.78
N GLU A 69 1.81 4.43 17.51
CA GLU A 69 0.57 4.53 18.30
C GLU A 69 0.82 4.16 19.78
N LEU A 70 1.50 3.04 20.06
CA LEU A 70 1.85 2.67 21.43
C LEU A 70 2.69 3.75 22.13
N ARG A 71 3.60 4.42 21.40
CA ARG A 71 4.38 5.54 21.98
C ARG A 71 3.53 6.76 22.31
N LYS A 72 2.53 7.08 21.50
CA LYS A 72 1.56 8.15 21.82
C LYS A 72 0.76 7.86 23.09
N HIS A 73 0.59 6.57 23.43
CA HIS A 73 -0.07 6.12 24.67
C HIS A 73 0.93 5.93 25.84
N GLY A 74 2.16 6.45 25.73
CA GLY A 74 3.13 6.49 26.81
C GLY A 74 4.04 5.27 26.93
N PHE A 75 3.97 4.28 26.03
CA PHE A 75 4.83 3.11 26.09
C PHE A 75 6.17 3.34 25.38
N ASP A 76 7.28 3.27 26.08
CA ASP A 76 8.60 3.23 25.43
C ASP A 76 8.88 1.83 24.89
N ILE A 77 8.56 1.66 23.61
CA ILE A 77 8.67 0.38 22.92
C ILE A 77 9.42 0.51 21.58
N GLY A 78 10.30 -0.48 21.33
CA GLY A 78 11.00 -0.63 20.06
C GLY A 78 10.24 -1.48 19.05
N ARG A 79 10.61 -1.34 17.76
CA ARG A 79 9.97 -2.08 16.65
C ARG A 79 10.04 -3.60 16.81
N ARG A 80 11.13 -4.16 17.36
CA ARG A 80 11.29 -5.61 17.57
C ARG A 80 10.26 -6.14 18.56
N ARG A 81 10.07 -5.45 19.71
CA ARG A 81 9.10 -5.85 20.72
C ARG A 81 7.67 -5.72 20.18
N THR A 82 7.34 -4.62 19.49
CA THR A 82 6.03 -4.46 18.83
C THR A 82 5.74 -5.60 17.85
N ARG A 83 6.72 -5.95 16.99
CA ARG A 83 6.57 -7.07 16.06
C ARG A 83 6.32 -8.39 16.76
N ARG A 84 7.03 -8.67 17.86
CA ARG A 84 6.83 -9.88 18.67
C ARG A 84 5.42 -9.95 19.25
N LEU A 85 4.91 -8.84 19.81
CA LEU A 85 3.55 -8.78 20.34
C LEU A 85 2.51 -9.05 19.24
N MET A 86 2.63 -8.38 18.10
CA MET A 86 1.74 -8.63 16.94
C MET A 86 1.79 -10.10 16.48
N GLN A 87 2.96 -10.73 16.50
CA GLN A 87 3.11 -12.15 16.14
C GLN A 87 2.45 -13.08 17.15
N VAL A 88 2.59 -12.82 18.45
CA VAL A 88 1.94 -13.58 19.53
C VAL A 88 0.42 -13.50 19.37
N MET A 89 -0.12 -12.32 19.06
CA MET A 89 -1.54 -12.08 18.79
C MET A 89 -1.99 -12.58 17.42
N ARG A 90 -1.08 -13.04 16.55
CA ARG A 90 -1.34 -13.43 15.16
C ARG A 90 -1.90 -12.29 14.30
N LEU A 91 -1.67 -11.05 14.67
CA LEU A 91 -2.05 -9.89 13.88
C LEU A 91 -1.17 -9.79 12.63
N LYS A 92 -1.82 -9.81 11.47
CA LYS A 92 -1.15 -9.69 10.17
C LYS A 92 -1.69 -8.47 9.44
N THR A 93 -0.79 -7.56 9.07
CA THR A 93 -1.16 -6.41 8.23
C THR A 93 -1.80 -6.91 6.93
N ILE A 94 -2.97 -6.37 6.59
CA ILE A 94 -3.67 -6.70 5.35
C ILE A 94 -2.99 -5.97 4.19
N TYR A 95 -2.56 -6.71 3.16
CA TYR A 95 -2.04 -6.18 1.91
C TYR A 95 -2.16 -7.19 0.76
N CYS A 96 -2.25 -6.68 -0.47
CA CYS A 96 -2.39 -7.50 -1.68
C CYS A 96 -1.10 -8.23 -2.10
N ARG A 97 -1.27 -9.31 -2.84
CA ARG A 97 -0.16 -10.07 -3.44
C ARG A 97 0.35 -9.39 -4.73
N PRO A 98 1.62 -9.61 -5.14
CA PRO A 98 2.21 -9.04 -6.34
C PRO A 98 1.53 -9.49 -7.64
N ARG A 99 1.71 -8.73 -8.69
CA ARG A 99 1.11 -8.93 -10.04
C ARG A 99 1.71 -10.11 -10.82
N THR A 100 0.92 -10.63 -11.78
CA THR A 100 1.28 -11.71 -12.71
C THR A 100 1.35 -11.26 -14.18
N THR A 101 1.22 -9.97 -14.50
CA THR A 101 1.19 -9.45 -15.88
C THR A 101 2.60 -9.44 -16.49
N VAL A 102 2.75 -10.01 -17.68
CA VAL A 102 3.98 -9.98 -18.50
C VAL A 102 3.85 -8.89 -19.56
N ILE A 103 4.84 -8.01 -19.66
CA ILE A 103 4.85 -6.87 -20.61
C ILE A 103 5.41 -7.31 -21.97
N ASP A 104 4.76 -6.92 -23.07
CA ASP A 104 5.23 -7.16 -24.44
C ASP A 104 6.36 -6.18 -24.82
N PRO A 105 7.56 -6.67 -25.21
CA PRO A 105 8.70 -5.82 -25.56
C PRO A 105 8.52 -4.95 -26.80
N ALA A 106 7.56 -5.30 -27.69
CA ALA A 106 7.38 -4.63 -28.98
C ALA A 106 6.61 -3.30 -28.90
N GLN A 107 6.04 -2.94 -27.75
CA GLN A 107 5.16 -1.78 -27.58
C GLN A 107 5.86 -0.49 -27.11
N TYR A 108 7.19 -0.42 -27.07
CA TYR A 108 7.91 0.80 -26.69
C TYR A 108 7.81 1.86 -27.81
N LYS A 109 7.07 2.95 -27.56
CA LYS A 109 6.83 4.01 -28.56
C LYS A 109 7.45 5.37 -28.21
N TYR A 110 7.64 5.69 -26.91
CA TYR A 110 8.16 7.00 -26.48
C TYR A 110 9.26 6.85 -25.43
N PRO A 111 10.26 7.76 -25.41
CA PRO A 111 11.33 7.72 -24.42
C PRO A 111 10.82 8.13 -23.04
N TYR A 112 11.50 7.63 -22.00
CA TYR A 112 11.31 8.08 -20.65
C TYR A 112 12.04 9.40 -20.40
N LEU A 113 11.28 10.47 -20.20
CA LEU A 113 11.83 11.83 -20.09
C LEU A 113 12.17 12.25 -18.65
N LEU A 114 11.68 11.52 -17.64
CA LEU A 114 11.84 11.93 -16.23
C LEU A 114 13.19 11.52 -15.62
N ARG A 115 14.07 10.87 -16.38
CA ARG A 115 15.38 10.46 -15.89
C ARG A 115 16.23 11.69 -15.58
N ASN A 116 16.59 11.86 -14.30
CA ASN A 116 17.35 13.01 -13.80
C ASN A 116 16.63 14.38 -13.94
N LEU A 117 15.32 14.36 -14.25
CA LEU A 117 14.52 15.58 -14.27
C LEU A 117 14.20 16.03 -12.86
N GLU A 118 14.61 17.22 -12.48
CA GLU A 118 14.18 17.87 -11.25
C GLU A 118 12.80 18.49 -11.45
N ILE A 119 11.81 18.03 -10.70
CA ILE A 119 10.45 18.58 -10.75
C ILE A 119 10.37 19.81 -9.86
N LYS A 120 10.32 21.01 -10.48
CA LYS A 120 10.45 22.29 -9.79
C LYS A 120 9.13 22.94 -9.42
N HIS A 121 8.12 22.82 -10.27
CA HIS A 121 6.83 23.49 -10.09
C HIS A 121 5.65 22.54 -10.36
N VAL A 122 4.46 22.94 -9.95
CA VAL A 122 3.20 22.25 -10.24
C VAL A 122 2.90 22.30 -11.74
N ASN A 123 2.18 21.32 -12.25
CA ASN A 123 1.88 21.15 -13.67
C ASN A 123 3.11 20.99 -14.58
N GLN A 124 4.29 20.74 -14.03
CA GLN A 124 5.44 20.37 -14.84
C GLN A 124 5.29 18.93 -15.36
N VAL A 125 4.93 18.00 -14.50
CA VAL A 125 4.76 16.59 -14.88
C VAL A 125 3.50 16.04 -14.25
N TRP A 126 2.60 15.51 -15.07
CA TRP A 126 1.50 14.68 -14.62
C TRP A 126 1.81 13.22 -14.92
N ALA A 127 1.60 12.35 -13.94
CA ALA A 127 1.63 10.92 -14.15
C ALA A 127 0.21 10.38 -14.13
N MET A 128 -0.11 9.43 -15.00
CA MET A 128 -1.39 8.75 -14.99
C MET A 128 -1.26 7.25 -15.21
N ASP A 129 -2.21 6.53 -14.66
CA ASP A 129 -2.27 5.07 -14.74
C ASP A 129 -3.70 4.60 -14.47
N ILE A 130 -3.99 3.34 -14.84
CA ILE A 130 -5.30 2.70 -14.65
C ILE A 130 -5.15 1.53 -13.69
N SER A 131 -6.01 1.51 -12.67
CA SER A 131 -6.01 0.46 -11.68
C SER A 131 -7.33 -0.31 -11.63
N TYR A 132 -7.23 -1.63 -11.53
CA TYR A 132 -8.38 -2.52 -11.33
C TYR A 132 -8.90 -2.43 -9.90
N ILE A 133 -10.21 -2.22 -9.76
CA ILE A 133 -10.93 -2.22 -8.51
C ILE A 133 -11.85 -3.44 -8.50
N PRO A 134 -11.54 -4.49 -7.73
CA PRO A 134 -12.41 -5.65 -7.64
C PRO A 134 -13.68 -5.31 -6.88
N MET A 135 -14.80 -5.82 -7.38
CA MET A 135 -16.10 -5.82 -6.72
C MET A 135 -16.50 -7.26 -6.35
N LYS A 136 -17.62 -7.44 -5.68
CA LYS A 136 -18.18 -8.77 -5.42
C LYS A 136 -18.41 -9.54 -6.73
N THR A 137 -18.86 -8.85 -7.77
CA THR A 137 -19.02 -9.38 -9.13
C THR A 137 -18.34 -8.45 -10.13
N GLY A 138 -17.25 -8.93 -10.78
CA GLY A 138 -16.54 -8.18 -11.81
C GLY A 138 -15.56 -7.13 -11.28
N TYR A 139 -15.28 -6.13 -12.12
CA TYR A 139 -14.27 -5.10 -11.88
C TYR A 139 -14.75 -3.75 -12.36
N MET A 140 -14.27 -2.69 -11.70
CA MET A 140 -14.22 -1.33 -12.25
C MET A 140 -12.78 -0.93 -12.49
N TYR A 141 -12.58 0.00 -13.41
CA TYR A 141 -11.28 0.59 -13.71
C TYR A 141 -11.25 2.01 -13.17
N LEU A 142 -10.26 2.32 -12.35
CA LEU A 142 -9.99 3.66 -11.85
C LEU A 142 -8.81 4.24 -12.61
N LEU A 143 -9.06 5.25 -13.44
CA LEU A 143 -8.05 6.14 -13.99
C LEU A 143 -7.78 7.24 -12.97
N ALA A 144 -6.51 7.53 -12.69
CA ALA A 144 -6.10 8.68 -11.88
C ALA A 144 -4.96 9.43 -12.56
N ILE A 145 -4.96 10.75 -12.41
CA ILE A 145 -3.96 11.68 -12.92
C ILE A 145 -3.42 12.46 -11.72
N ILE A 146 -2.13 12.36 -11.47
CA ILE A 146 -1.46 12.99 -10.32
C ILE A 146 -0.40 13.98 -10.78
N ASP A 147 -0.41 15.18 -10.22
CA ASP A 147 0.70 16.12 -10.33
C ASP A 147 1.90 15.64 -9.51
N LEU A 148 3.05 15.47 -10.13
CA LEU A 148 4.22 14.87 -9.47
C LEU A 148 4.91 15.80 -8.47
N LYS A 149 4.72 17.11 -8.53
CA LYS A 149 5.28 18.07 -7.55
C LYS A 149 4.49 18.04 -6.25
N SER A 150 3.19 18.24 -6.35
CA SER A 150 2.28 18.41 -5.21
C SER A 150 1.67 17.11 -4.70
N ARG A 151 1.69 16.04 -5.50
CA ARG A 151 0.92 14.79 -5.29
C ARG A 151 -0.60 14.99 -5.39
N TYR A 152 -1.07 16.14 -5.83
CA TYR A 152 -2.48 16.45 -6.01
C TYR A 152 -3.08 15.60 -7.14
N ILE A 153 -4.22 14.98 -6.91
CA ILE A 153 -4.96 14.28 -7.95
C ILE A 153 -5.75 15.33 -8.73
N VAL A 154 -5.25 15.64 -9.92
CA VAL A 154 -5.83 16.64 -10.83
C VAL A 154 -6.98 16.09 -11.67
N GLY A 155 -7.08 14.77 -11.78
CA GLY A 155 -8.18 14.12 -12.50
C GLY A 155 -8.33 12.67 -12.10
N TRP A 156 -9.56 12.18 -12.13
CA TRP A 156 -9.88 10.77 -11.95
C TRP A 156 -11.23 10.44 -12.56
N SER A 157 -11.42 9.20 -12.95
CA SER A 157 -12.73 8.70 -13.36
C SER A 157 -12.81 7.18 -13.24
N LEU A 158 -14.02 6.66 -13.25
CA LEU A 158 -14.30 5.22 -13.21
C LEU A 158 -14.95 4.77 -14.52
N SER A 159 -14.60 3.57 -14.97
CA SER A 159 -15.24 2.91 -16.11
C SER A 159 -15.36 1.40 -15.87
N ASN A 160 -16.30 0.77 -16.54
CA ASN A 160 -16.39 -0.69 -16.66
C ASN A 160 -15.65 -1.24 -17.90
N THR A 161 -15.16 -0.35 -18.77
CA THR A 161 -14.32 -0.67 -19.95
C THR A 161 -13.01 0.10 -19.88
N MET A 162 -11.97 -0.36 -20.60
CA MET A 162 -10.67 0.31 -20.69
C MET A 162 -10.48 0.94 -22.09
N GLU A 163 -11.44 1.75 -22.51
CA GLU A 163 -11.40 2.41 -23.83
C GLU A 163 -10.54 3.67 -23.81
N THR A 164 -9.83 3.95 -24.90
CA THR A 164 -9.00 5.14 -25.05
C THR A 164 -9.83 6.43 -24.98
N ALA A 165 -11.05 6.42 -25.55
CA ALA A 165 -11.95 7.56 -25.52
C ALA A 165 -12.28 8.02 -24.08
N TRP A 166 -12.44 7.07 -23.15
CA TRP A 166 -12.63 7.37 -21.72
C TRP A 166 -11.42 8.05 -21.10
N VAL A 167 -10.21 7.59 -21.44
CA VAL A 167 -8.95 8.21 -20.97
C VAL A 167 -8.85 9.65 -21.48
N ASN A 168 -9.09 9.88 -22.78
CA ASN A 168 -9.04 11.19 -23.41
C ASN A 168 -10.07 12.15 -22.81
N ALA A 169 -11.30 11.68 -22.56
CA ALA A 169 -12.35 12.48 -21.92
C ALA A 169 -11.96 12.93 -20.50
N THR A 170 -11.34 12.03 -19.72
CA THR A 170 -10.87 12.36 -18.36
C THR A 170 -9.76 13.41 -18.40
N LEU A 171 -8.81 13.27 -19.32
CA LEU A 171 -7.74 14.27 -19.53
C LEU A 171 -8.28 15.62 -19.96
N GLU A 172 -9.27 15.65 -20.85
CA GLU A 172 -9.90 16.90 -21.32
C GLU A 172 -10.54 17.67 -20.16
N VAL A 173 -11.19 16.96 -19.23
CA VAL A 173 -11.73 17.58 -18.00
C VAL A 173 -10.62 18.12 -17.09
N ALA A 174 -9.53 17.35 -16.91
CA ALA A 174 -8.40 17.78 -16.12
C ALA A 174 -7.71 19.02 -16.72
N PHE A 175 -7.51 19.06 -18.05
CA PHE A 175 -6.93 20.21 -18.75
C PHE A 175 -7.78 21.47 -18.60
N LYS A 176 -9.11 21.35 -18.69
CA LYS A 176 -10.03 22.48 -18.48
C LYS A 176 -9.99 23.05 -17.07
N SER A 177 -9.77 22.20 -16.07
CA SER A 177 -9.84 22.58 -14.66
C SER A 177 -8.49 23.10 -14.12
N TYR A 178 -7.37 22.57 -14.62
CA TYR A 178 -6.04 22.79 -14.01
C TYR A 178 -4.98 23.25 -15.02
N GLY A 179 -5.33 23.45 -16.31
CA GLY A 179 -4.38 23.73 -17.37
C GLY A 179 -3.68 22.47 -17.86
N THR A 180 -2.72 22.63 -18.78
CA THR A 180 -1.96 21.55 -19.39
C THR A 180 -0.59 21.39 -18.72
N PRO A 181 -0.10 20.14 -18.50
CA PRO A 181 1.26 19.93 -18.01
C PRO A 181 2.27 20.05 -19.16
N GLU A 182 3.55 20.21 -18.83
CA GLU A 182 4.65 20.14 -19.82
C GLU A 182 4.90 18.69 -20.27
N ILE A 183 4.79 17.73 -19.34
CA ILE A 183 5.03 16.30 -19.60
C ILE A 183 3.88 15.47 -19.04
N ILE A 184 3.39 14.51 -19.84
CA ILE A 184 2.52 13.43 -19.36
C ILE A 184 3.32 12.13 -19.35
N ASN A 185 3.42 11.49 -18.18
CA ASN A 185 4.09 10.20 -18.00
C ASN A 185 3.06 9.09 -17.79
N THR A 186 3.19 8.01 -18.56
CA THR A 186 2.32 6.84 -18.50
C THR A 186 3.13 5.55 -18.53
N ASP A 187 2.50 4.43 -18.22
CA ASP A 187 3.03 3.12 -18.55
C ASP A 187 2.86 2.82 -20.06
N GLN A 188 3.26 1.62 -20.48
CA GLN A 188 3.14 1.15 -21.87
C GLN A 188 1.82 0.39 -22.10
N GLY A 189 0.76 0.72 -21.39
CA GLY A 189 -0.57 0.14 -21.57
C GLY A 189 -1.10 0.37 -23.00
N SER A 190 -1.94 -0.56 -23.48
CA SER A 190 -2.52 -0.47 -24.85
C SER A 190 -3.29 0.82 -25.09
N GLN A 191 -3.93 1.36 -24.05
CA GLN A 191 -4.67 2.63 -24.09
C GLN A 191 -3.74 3.81 -24.38
N PHE A 192 -2.57 3.85 -23.72
CA PHE A 192 -1.60 4.94 -23.80
C PHE A 192 -0.68 4.84 -25.02
N THR A 193 -0.61 3.67 -25.66
CA THR A 193 0.14 3.45 -26.90
C THR A 193 -0.73 3.50 -28.16
N SER A 194 -2.05 3.69 -28.01
CA SER A 194 -2.99 3.81 -29.14
C SER A 194 -2.73 5.10 -29.95
N SER A 195 -3.00 5.05 -31.27
CA SER A 195 -2.91 6.24 -32.11
C SER A 195 -3.88 7.34 -31.65
N GLU A 196 -5.10 6.96 -31.26
CA GLU A 196 -6.12 7.88 -30.76
C GLU A 196 -5.66 8.70 -29.55
N TYR A 197 -5.01 8.07 -28.57
CA TYR A 197 -4.43 8.76 -27.42
C TYR A 197 -3.28 9.68 -27.81
N ILE A 198 -2.36 9.17 -28.64
CA ILE A 198 -1.18 9.92 -29.06
C ILE A 198 -1.58 11.16 -29.88
N ASP A 199 -2.54 11.01 -30.79
CA ASP A 199 -3.02 12.11 -31.63
C ASP A 199 -3.77 13.13 -30.80
N PHE A 200 -4.53 12.67 -29.78
CA PHE A 200 -5.18 13.55 -28.80
C PHE A 200 -4.16 14.40 -28.04
N ILE A 201 -3.10 13.81 -27.49
CA ILE A 201 -2.07 14.58 -26.77
C ILE A 201 -1.32 15.52 -27.70
N LYS A 202 -0.97 15.07 -28.91
CA LYS A 202 -0.29 15.91 -29.91
C LYS A 202 -1.13 17.07 -30.41
N SER A 203 -2.46 16.97 -30.35
CA SER A 203 -3.35 18.07 -30.67
C SER A 203 -3.33 19.20 -29.64
N LYS A 204 -2.77 18.94 -28.46
CA LYS A 204 -2.55 19.94 -27.41
C LYS A 204 -1.14 20.48 -27.55
N GLU A 205 -1.01 21.80 -27.72
CA GLU A 205 0.28 22.45 -27.83
C GLU A 205 1.12 22.28 -26.57
N ASN A 206 2.42 22.03 -26.74
CA ASN A 206 3.45 22.01 -25.69
C ASN A 206 3.41 20.83 -24.69
N ILE A 207 2.68 19.75 -24.92
CA ILE A 207 2.72 18.57 -24.07
C ILE A 207 3.67 17.52 -24.64
N GLN A 208 4.66 17.10 -23.86
CA GLN A 208 5.56 16.00 -24.18
C GLN A 208 5.05 14.67 -23.62
N ILE A 209 5.13 13.61 -24.43
CA ILE A 209 4.77 12.25 -23.98
C ILE A 209 6.02 11.56 -23.44
N SER A 210 5.93 11.05 -22.23
CA SER A 210 6.93 10.20 -21.59
C SER A 210 6.31 8.84 -21.27
N MET A 211 7.06 7.76 -21.52
CA MET A 211 6.62 6.40 -21.18
C MET A 211 7.68 5.69 -20.33
N ASP A 212 7.20 4.97 -19.32
CA ASP A 212 8.06 4.20 -18.42
C ASP A 212 8.90 3.18 -19.17
N GLY A 213 10.17 3.08 -18.80
CA GLY A 213 11.07 2.08 -19.37
C GLY A 213 10.80 0.67 -18.84
N LYS A 214 11.09 -0.35 -19.66
CA LYS A 214 10.94 -1.74 -19.29
C LYS A 214 11.76 -2.10 -18.04
N GLY A 215 11.10 -2.66 -17.01
CA GLY A 215 11.76 -3.18 -15.82
C GLY A 215 12.18 -2.13 -14.78
N ARG A 216 11.71 -0.89 -14.87
CA ARG A 216 12.01 0.18 -13.90
C ARG A 216 10.80 0.52 -13.04
N ALA A 217 10.65 -0.20 -11.94
CA ALA A 217 9.58 0.01 -10.96
C ALA A 217 9.59 1.39 -10.25
N ILE A 218 10.54 2.27 -10.59
CA ILE A 218 10.71 3.58 -9.92
C ILE A 218 10.06 4.70 -10.73
N ASP A 219 9.82 4.46 -12.03
CA ASP A 219 9.46 5.51 -12.98
C ASP A 219 8.04 6.06 -12.74
N ASN A 220 7.09 5.23 -12.24
CA ASN A 220 5.71 5.65 -11.95
C ASN A 220 5.31 5.45 -10.48
N VAL A 221 6.29 5.47 -9.57
CA VAL A 221 6.13 5.13 -8.15
C VAL A 221 5.07 5.97 -7.42
N TYR A 222 4.83 7.20 -7.86
CA TYR A 222 3.90 8.11 -7.17
C TYR A 222 2.45 7.75 -7.41
N ILE A 223 2.07 7.44 -8.65
CA ILE A 223 0.72 7.01 -8.97
C ILE A 223 0.46 5.58 -8.47
N GLU A 224 1.46 4.69 -8.54
CA GLU A 224 1.38 3.35 -7.94
C GLU A 224 1.17 3.42 -6.42
N ARG A 225 1.88 4.34 -5.76
CA ARG A 225 1.72 4.59 -4.32
C ARG A 225 0.33 5.13 -4.00
N PHE A 226 -0.20 6.04 -4.82
CA PHE A 226 -1.58 6.52 -4.68
C PHE A 226 -2.57 5.36 -4.79
N PHE A 227 -2.49 4.55 -5.84
CA PHE A 227 -3.39 3.38 -5.98
C PHE A 227 -3.26 2.39 -4.83
N ARG A 228 -2.06 2.17 -4.35
CA ARG A 228 -1.89 1.36 -3.15
C ARG A 228 -2.58 2.02 -1.95
N THR A 229 -2.44 3.31 -1.78
CA THR A 229 -3.02 4.04 -0.65
C THR A 229 -4.54 3.97 -0.66
N ILE A 230 -5.21 4.33 -1.77
CA ILE A 230 -6.67 4.25 -1.86
C ILE A 230 -7.20 2.82 -1.68
N LYS A 231 -6.54 1.82 -2.27
CA LYS A 231 -6.95 0.42 -2.13
C LYS A 231 -6.89 -0.07 -0.68
N TYR A 232 -5.80 0.23 0.02
CA TYR A 232 -5.57 -0.30 1.36
C TYR A 232 -6.18 0.53 2.48
N GLU A 233 -6.33 1.83 2.27
CA GLU A 233 -6.87 2.72 3.29
C GLU A 233 -8.40 2.93 3.14
N LYS A 234 -9.01 2.54 1.99
CA LYS A 234 -10.45 2.70 1.75
C LYS A 234 -11.10 1.48 1.09
N LEU A 235 -10.72 1.12 -0.15
CA LEU A 235 -11.52 0.22 -0.98
C LEU A 235 -11.56 -1.23 -0.45
N TYR A 236 -10.43 -1.76 0.03
CA TYR A 236 -10.35 -3.13 0.56
C TYR A 236 -10.89 -3.29 1.98
N LEU A 237 -11.28 -2.21 2.63
CA LEU A 237 -11.90 -2.22 3.95
C LEU A 237 -13.44 -2.30 3.86
N GLN A 238 -13.99 -2.32 2.65
CA GLN A 238 -15.42 -2.32 2.39
C GLN A 238 -15.80 -3.44 1.43
N GLU A 239 -17.00 -3.96 1.55
CA GLU A 239 -17.58 -4.86 0.56
C GLU A 239 -18.26 -4.03 -0.54
N LEU A 240 -17.57 -3.89 -1.68
CA LEU A 240 -18.06 -3.11 -2.82
C LEU A 240 -18.89 -4.02 -3.74
N CYS A 241 -20.19 -3.80 -3.79
CA CYS A 241 -21.12 -4.64 -4.54
C CYS A 241 -21.44 -4.09 -5.94
N ASN A 242 -21.34 -2.77 -6.16
CA ASN A 242 -21.69 -2.12 -7.43
C ASN A 242 -20.83 -0.89 -7.70
N GLY A 243 -20.89 -0.39 -8.97
CA GLY A 243 -20.08 0.74 -9.42
C GLY A 243 -20.36 2.05 -8.69
N HIS A 244 -21.60 2.30 -8.27
CA HIS A 244 -21.95 3.51 -7.51
C HIS A 244 -21.29 3.55 -6.13
N GLN A 245 -21.20 2.41 -5.45
CA GLN A 245 -20.46 2.32 -4.18
C GLN A 245 -18.96 2.55 -4.39
N VAL A 246 -18.39 2.03 -5.49
CA VAL A 246 -17.00 2.28 -5.86
C VAL A 246 -16.77 3.77 -6.11
N GLU A 247 -17.65 4.41 -6.88
CA GLU A 247 -17.57 5.83 -7.21
C GLU A 247 -17.60 6.71 -5.95
N LYS A 248 -18.58 6.46 -5.08
CA LYS A 248 -18.68 7.17 -3.81
C LYS A 248 -17.44 7.00 -2.94
N ALA A 249 -16.94 5.76 -2.82
CA ALA A 249 -15.74 5.47 -2.02
C ALA A 249 -14.49 6.14 -2.60
N CYS A 250 -14.35 6.19 -3.94
CA CYS A 250 -13.24 6.86 -4.62
C CYS A 250 -13.35 8.39 -4.42
N SER A 251 -14.51 8.99 -4.63
CA SER A 251 -14.72 10.43 -4.46
C SER A 251 -14.38 10.88 -3.04
N GLU A 252 -14.96 10.23 -2.03
CA GLU A 252 -14.69 10.54 -0.62
C GLU A 252 -13.20 10.41 -0.26
N PHE A 253 -12.55 9.39 -0.81
CA PHE A 253 -11.13 9.18 -0.51
C PHE A 253 -10.23 10.17 -1.22
N ILE A 254 -10.50 10.51 -2.48
CA ILE A 254 -9.69 11.46 -3.25
C ILE A 254 -9.82 12.87 -2.66
N ASP A 255 -11.01 13.25 -2.22
CA ASP A 255 -11.21 14.50 -1.49
C ASP A 255 -10.41 14.52 -0.18
N TYR A 256 -10.47 13.44 0.60
CA TYR A 256 -9.66 13.28 1.81
C TYR A 256 -8.16 13.31 1.50
N TYR A 257 -7.71 12.60 0.47
CA TYR A 257 -6.32 12.53 0.04
C TYR A 257 -5.78 13.91 -0.35
N ASN A 258 -6.54 14.65 -1.15
CA ASN A 258 -6.14 15.97 -1.64
C ASN A 258 -6.17 17.04 -0.55
N LEU A 259 -7.20 17.05 0.30
CA LEU A 259 -7.49 18.19 1.17
C LEU A 259 -7.09 18.00 2.63
N ARG A 260 -6.99 16.75 3.12
CA ARG A 260 -6.84 16.46 4.55
C ARG A 260 -5.71 15.49 4.90
N ARG A 261 -5.26 14.69 3.94
CA ARG A 261 -4.24 13.67 4.21
C ARG A 261 -2.85 14.29 4.18
N ASP A 262 -2.15 14.26 5.31
CA ASP A 262 -0.78 14.72 5.42
C ASP A 262 0.21 13.77 4.71
N HIS A 263 1.21 14.34 4.04
CA HIS A 263 2.24 13.61 3.35
C HIS A 263 3.62 13.95 3.92
N SER A 264 4.32 12.96 4.48
CA SER A 264 5.68 13.14 5.02
C SER A 264 6.69 13.62 3.97
N SER A 265 6.50 13.24 2.70
CA SER A 265 7.33 13.72 1.58
C SER A 265 7.05 15.18 1.18
N LEU A 266 5.96 15.76 1.68
CA LEU A 266 5.56 17.14 1.49
C LEU A 266 5.71 17.97 2.79
N GLN A 267 6.57 17.54 3.71
CA GLN A 267 6.76 18.19 5.01
C GLN A 267 5.45 18.23 5.83
N ASP A 268 4.71 17.14 5.82
CA ASP A 268 3.42 16.96 6.48
C ASP A 268 2.31 17.92 6.01
N LYS A 269 2.48 18.51 4.82
CA LYS A 269 1.43 19.28 4.14
C LYS A 269 0.49 18.38 3.34
N THR A 270 -0.72 18.86 3.09
CA THR A 270 -1.64 18.19 2.16
C THR A 270 -1.26 18.48 0.71
N PRO A 271 -1.62 17.60 -0.25
CA PRO A 271 -1.42 17.87 -1.67
C PRO A 271 -1.99 19.21 -2.13
N PHE A 272 -3.19 19.58 -1.66
CA PHE A 272 -3.83 20.85 -1.98
C PHE A 272 -3.02 22.07 -1.49
N GLN A 273 -2.49 22.02 -0.28
CA GLN A 273 -1.66 23.11 0.25
C GLN A 273 -0.42 23.36 -0.61
N VAL A 274 0.20 22.28 -1.12
CA VAL A 274 1.38 22.42 -2.00
C VAL A 274 0.98 22.87 -3.39
N TYR A 275 -0.14 22.36 -3.92
CA TYR A 275 -0.63 22.73 -5.26
C TYR A 275 -1.06 24.20 -5.31
N SER A 276 -1.85 24.68 -4.34
CA SER A 276 -2.38 26.04 -4.28
C SER A 276 -1.36 27.13 -3.95
N LEU A 277 -0.24 26.78 -3.27
CA LEU A 277 0.83 27.72 -2.97
C LEU A 277 1.73 28.00 -4.20
N ALA A 278 1.66 27.19 -5.23
CA ALA A 278 2.52 27.23 -6.39
C ALA A 278 1.75 27.49 -7.71
N ALA A 279 0.42 27.54 -7.67
CA ALA A 279 -0.47 27.97 -8.75
C ALA A 279 -0.80 29.46 -8.58
#